data_88bdfa704c405f0fc8c69f434abe4fa8
#
_entry.id   88bdfa704c405f0fc8c69f434abe4fa8
#
_cell.length_a   1.000
_cell.length_b   1.000
_cell.length_c   1.000
_cell.angle_alpha   90.00
_cell.angle_beta   90.00
_cell.angle_gamma   90.00
#
_symmetry.space_group_name_H-M   'P 1'
#
loop_
_entity.id
_entity.type
_entity.pdbx_description
1 polymer ?
#
loop_
_entity_poly.entity_id
_entity_poly.type
_entity_poly.pdbx_seq_one_letter_code
_entity_poly.pdbx_strand_id
1 'polypeptide(L)'
;HILACIDFSEQSTAALAEVGEYAKANGSKVTLIHIADPQGFIPPQAVLEPAAASDRSAHEEQLASLRDTHLAGIPVELAVIEDHAPARAICDYARDHDVDLIMVGSHGRGGMERWLIGSVAERVVRHATSNVYVVRR
;
A
#
# COMPACT_ATOMS: atom_id res chain seq x y z
N HIS A 1 11.59 7.27 8.34
CA HIS A 1 10.23 6.72 8.30
C HIS A 1 9.89 6.23 6.88
N ILE A 2 9.53 4.95 6.76
CA ILE A 2 9.14 4.31 5.50
C ILE A 2 7.62 4.14 5.46
N LEU A 3 6.97 4.50 4.34
CA LEU A 3 5.58 4.21 4.05
C LEU A 3 5.51 3.10 3.00
N ALA A 4 5.07 1.91 3.38
CA ALA A 4 4.94 0.77 2.49
C ALA A 4 3.48 0.60 2.05
N CYS A 5 3.23 0.73 0.74
CA CYS A 5 1.89 0.71 0.16
C CYS A 5 1.45 -0.73 -0.14
N ILE A 6 0.32 -1.15 0.44
CA ILE A 6 -0.23 -2.50 0.32
C ILE A 6 -1.62 -2.45 -0.32
N ASP A 7 -1.82 -3.20 -1.39
CA ASP A 7 -3.13 -3.43 -2.02
C ASP A 7 -3.58 -4.90 -1.93
N PHE A 8 -2.88 -5.70 -1.12
CA PHE A 8 -3.06 -7.14 -0.94
C PHE A 8 -2.86 -7.98 -2.20
N SER A 9 -2.26 -7.43 -3.25
CA SER A 9 -1.77 -8.22 -4.38
C SER A 9 -0.52 -9.02 -3.99
N GLU A 10 -0.25 -10.08 -4.74
CA GLU A 10 0.97 -10.88 -4.56
C GLU A 10 2.23 -10.01 -4.69
N GLN A 11 2.21 -9.05 -5.61
CA GLN A 11 3.32 -8.13 -5.87
C GLN A 11 3.57 -7.19 -4.69
N SER A 12 2.52 -6.58 -4.12
CA SER A 12 2.68 -5.70 -2.96
C SER A 12 3.13 -6.48 -1.72
N THR A 13 2.66 -7.71 -1.55
CA THR A 13 3.09 -8.60 -0.47
C THR A 13 4.56 -9.03 -0.65
N ALA A 14 4.95 -9.40 -1.87
CA ALA A 14 6.34 -9.77 -2.16
C ALA A 14 7.32 -8.61 -1.94
N ALA A 15 6.88 -7.35 -2.11
CA ALA A 15 7.68 -6.16 -1.85
C ALA A 15 8.07 -6.01 -0.37
N LEU A 16 7.32 -6.60 0.57
CA LEU A 16 7.59 -6.49 2.01
C LEU A 16 8.94 -7.08 2.43
N ALA A 17 9.48 -8.04 1.71
CA ALA A 17 10.82 -8.56 1.97
C ALA A 17 11.87 -7.43 1.82
N GLU A 18 11.76 -6.65 0.74
CA GLU A 18 12.67 -5.53 0.46
C GLU A 18 12.45 -4.35 1.43
N VAL A 19 11.19 -4.08 1.79
CA VAL A 19 10.86 -3.11 2.85
C VAL A 19 11.54 -3.49 4.17
N GLY A 20 11.47 -4.77 4.55
CA GLY A 20 12.09 -5.27 5.77
C GLY A 20 13.61 -5.18 5.77
N GLU A 21 14.26 -5.54 4.66
CA GLU A 21 15.71 -5.40 4.51
C GLU A 21 16.15 -3.94 4.60
N TYR A 22 15.46 -3.06 3.89
CA TYR A 22 15.77 -1.63 3.91
C TYR A 22 15.56 -1.02 5.29
N ALA A 23 14.45 -1.35 5.96
CA ALA A 23 14.15 -0.84 7.29
C ALA A 23 15.18 -1.28 8.33
N LYS A 24 15.61 -2.56 8.31
CA LYS A 24 16.65 -3.09 9.20
C LYS A 24 17.99 -2.42 8.97
N ALA A 25 18.39 -2.26 7.69
CA ALA A 25 19.67 -1.64 7.34
C ALA A 25 19.79 -0.18 7.78
N ASN A 26 18.66 0.54 7.83
CA ASN A 26 18.63 1.98 8.15
C ASN A 26 18.06 2.30 9.54
N GLY A 27 17.66 1.31 10.33
CA GLY A 27 17.01 1.52 11.62
C GLY A 27 15.68 2.29 11.51
N SER A 28 14.94 2.08 10.42
CA SER A 28 13.73 2.84 10.11
C SER A 28 12.49 2.21 10.72
N LYS A 29 11.53 3.05 11.15
CA LYS A 29 10.16 2.61 11.38
C LYS A 29 9.41 2.50 10.06
N VAL A 30 8.40 1.63 10.02
CA VAL A 30 7.57 1.38 8.85
C VAL A 30 6.10 1.68 9.17
N THR A 31 5.38 2.30 8.26
CA THR A 31 3.91 2.27 8.24
C THR A 31 3.46 1.42 7.07
N LEU A 32 2.67 0.37 7.32
CA LEU A 32 1.93 -0.34 6.28
C LEU A 32 0.63 0.42 6.03
N ILE A 33 0.45 0.95 4.81
CA ILE A 33 -0.76 1.67 4.44
C ILE A 33 -1.56 0.90 3.38
N HIS A 34 -2.86 0.78 3.62
CA HIS A 34 -3.84 0.32 2.63
C HIS A 34 -4.87 1.43 2.36
N ILE A 35 -5.12 1.71 1.08
CA ILE A 35 -6.20 2.63 0.69
C ILE A 35 -7.37 1.78 0.22
N ALA A 36 -8.44 1.79 1.00
CA ALA A 36 -9.68 1.10 0.69
C ALA A 36 -10.59 2.01 -0.15
N ASP A 37 -11.07 1.50 -1.29
CA ASP A 37 -12.09 2.21 -2.05
C ASP A 37 -13.45 1.97 -1.39
N PRO A 38 -14.12 3.01 -0.85
CA PRO A 38 -15.38 2.86 -0.13
C PRO A 38 -16.54 2.34 -1.01
N GLN A 39 -16.42 2.41 -2.33
CA GLN A 39 -17.43 1.85 -3.24
C GLN A 39 -17.13 0.40 -3.63
N GLY A 40 -15.91 -0.07 -3.38
CA GLY A 40 -15.46 -1.39 -3.81
C GLY A 40 -15.51 -1.56 -5.34
N PHE A 41 -14.88 -2.62 -5.85
CA PHE A 41 -15.14 -3.05 -7.22
C PHE A 41 -16.49 -3.80 -7.22
N ILE A 42 -17.59 -3.13 -7.61
CA ILE A 42 -18.88 -3.80 -7.83
C ILE A 42 -18.82 -4.43 -9.23
N PRO A 43 -18.67 -5.77 -9.34
CA PRO A 43 -18.77 -6.40 -10.64
C PRO A 43 -20.17 -6.15 -11.22
N PRO A 44 -20.31 -5.99 -12.54
CA PRO A 44 -21.60 -5.66 -13.19
C PRO A 44 -22.78 -6.55 -12.85
N GLN A 45 -22.53 -7.75 -12.32
CA GLN A 45 -23.55 -8.72 -11.91
C GLN A 45 -23.99 -8.59 -10.43
N ALA A 46 -23.32 -7.77 -9.61
CA ALA A 46 -23.57 -7.68 -8.16
C ALA A 46 -24.49 -6.49 -7.77
N VAL A 47 -25.26 -5.97 -8.70
CA VAL A 47 -26.13 -4.78 -8.49
C VAL A 47 -27.30 -5.01 -7.52
N LEU A 48 -27.48 -6.22 -6.99
CA LEU A 48 -28.62 -6.60 -6.14
C LEU A 48 -28.30 -6.81 -4.67
N GLU A 49 -27.03 -6.75 -4.27
CA GLU A 49 -26.65 -6.82 -2.85
C GLU A 49 -26.12 -5.43 -2.42
N PRO A 50 -26.52 -4.93 -1.23
CA PRO A 50 -25.90 -3.70 -0.73
C PRO A 50 -24.41 -3.94 -0.61
N ALA A 51 -23.60 -3.07 -1.23
CA ALA A 51 -22.16 -3.12 -1.12
C ALA A 51 -21.80 -3.26 0.36
N ALA A 52 -21.16 -4.37 0.73
CA ALA A 52 -20.62 -4.51 2.07
C ALA A 52 -19.65 -3.35 2.24
N ALA A 53 -19.94 -2.46 3.20
CA ALA A 53 -19.03 -1.40 3.58
C ALA A 53 -17.65 -2.03 3.74
N SER A 54 -16.62 -1.40 3.17
CA SER A 54 -15.27 -1.94 3.26
C SER A 54 -14.99 -2.22 4.73
N ASP A 55 -14.85 -3.49 5.07
CA ASP A 55 -14.67 -3.87 6.47
C ASP A 55 -13.24 -3.44 6.87
N ARG A 56 -13.14 -2.22 7.39
CA ARG A 56 -11.87 -1.66 7.87
C ARG A 56 -11.17 -2.61 8.82
N SER A 57 -11.93 -3.29 9.69
CA SER A 57 -11.40 -4.27 10.63
C SER A 57 -10.72 -5.43 9.91
N ALA A 58 -11.33 -5.95 8.82
CA ALA A 58 -10.73 -7.02 8.02
C ALA A 58 -9.42 -6.58 7.35
N HIS A 59 -9.35 -5.34 6.85
CA HIS A 59 -8.11 -4.80 6.28
C HIS A 59 -7.02 -4.61 7.34
N GLU A 60 -7.37 -4.11 8.53
CA GLU A 60 -6.44 -3.98 9.65
C GLU A 60 -5.88 -5.35 10.09
N GLU A 61 -6.72 -6.38 10.17
CA GLU A 61 -6.30 -7.76 10.46
C GLU A 61 -5.36 -8.32 9.40
N GLN A 62 -5.64 -8.08 8.11
CA GLN A 62 -4.77 -8.50 7.01
C GLN A 62 -3.42 -7.81 7.06
N LEU A 63 -3.37 -6.49 7.32
CA LEU A 63 -2.12 -5.76 7.50
C LEU A 63 -1.33 -6.25 8.72
N ALA A 64 -2.01 -6.57 9.83
CA ALA A 64 -1.37 -7.14 11.02
C ALA A 64 -0.72 -8.50 10.72
N SER A 65 -1.41 -9.36 9.97
CA SER A 65 -0.85 -10.64 9.52
C SER A 65 0.39 -10.47 8.65
N LEU A 66 0.38 -9.51 7.73
CA LEU A 66 1.54 -9.19 6.88
C LEU A 66 2.71 -8.65 7.70
N ARG A 67 2.45 -7.75 8.66
CA ARG A 67 3.46 -7.25 9.60
C ARG A 67 4.14 -8.40 10.33
N ASP A 68 3.35 -9.27 10.95
CA ASP A 68 3.86 -10.36 11.79
C ASP A 68 4.65 -11.39 10.99
N THR A 69 4.25 -11.61 9.72
CA THR A 69 4.93 -12.57 8.84
C THR A 69 6.21 -12.02 8.22
N HIS A 70 6.24 -10.75 7.82
CA HIS A 70 7.32 -10.21 6.97
C HIS A 70 8.22 -9.18 7.66
N LEU A 71 7.73 -8.51 8.73
CA LEU A 71 8.43 -7.37 9.34
C LEU A 71 8.76 -7.59 10.83
N ALA A 72 8.93 -8.84 11.24
CA ALA A 72 9.28 -9.17 12.61
C ALA A 72 10.53 -8.42 13.08
N GLY A 73 10.44 -7.80 14.28
CA GLY A 73 11.52 -7.03 14.88
C GLY A 73 11.71 -5.61 14.34
N ILE A 74 10.80 -5.13 13.49
CA ILE A 74 10.77 -3.74 13.00
C ILE A 74 9.61 -3.03 13.68
N PRO A 75 9.75 -1.75 14.11
CA PRO A 75 8.63 -0.94 14.57
C PRO A 75 7.68 -0.66 13.40
N VAL A 76 6.44 -1.20 13.46
CA VAL A 76 5.46 -1.08 12.39
C VAL A 76 4.15 -0.51 12.90
N GLU A 77 3.68 0.55 12.24
CA GLU A 77 2.34 1.13 12.37
C GLU A 77 1.45 0.65 11.22
N LEU A 78 0.14 0.54 11.46
CA LEU A 78 -0.84 0.14 10.45
C LEU A 78 -1.77 1.31 10.15
N ALA A 79 -2.05 1.56 8.87
CA ALA A 79 -2.96 2.60 8.43
C ALA A 79 -3.92 2.07 7.35
N VAL A 80 -5.22 2.19 7.60
CA VAL A 80 -6.27 1.94 6.60
C VAL A 80 -7.01 3.27 6.37
N ILE A 81 -7.00 3.74 5.14
CA ILE A 81 -7.65 5.00 4.74
C ILE A 81 -8.67 4.69 3.66
N GLU A 82 -9.86 5.26 3.79
CA GLU A 82 -10.89 5.19 2.76
C GLU A 82 -10.77 6.39 1.83
N ASP A 83 -10.44 6.16 0.56
CA ASP A 83 -10.36 7.20 -0.47
C ASP A 83 -10.48 6.58 -1.88
N HIS A 84 -11.18 7.27 -2.78
CA HIS A 84 -11.30 6.90 -4.20
C HIS A 84 -10.05 7.21 -5.02
N ALA A 85 -9.11 7.99 -4.49
CA ALA A 85 -7.89 8.45 -5.16
C ALA A 85 -6.63 7.95 -4.43
N PRO A 86 -6.27 6.66 -4.53
CA PRO A 86 -5.24 6.05 -3.70
C PRO A 86 -3.88 6.74 -3.79
N ALA A 87 -3.45 7.16 -4.97
CA ALA A 87 -2.16 7.84 -5.11
C ALA A 87 -2.12 9.19 -4.37
N ARG A 88 -3.24 9.94 -4.38
CA ARG A 88 -3.36 11.19 -3.64
C ARG A 88 -3.33 10.92 -2.14
N ALA A 89 -4.14 9.98 -1.65
CA ALA A 89 -4.19 9.64 -0.24
C ALA A 89 -2.82 9.19 0.31
N ILE A 90 -2.04 8.42 -0.48
CA ILE A 90 -0.68 8.03 -0.13
C ILE A 90 0.24 9.25 -0.01
N CYS A 91 0.20 10.17 -1.00
CA CYS A 91 1.05 11.37 -0.99
C CYS A 91 0.68 12.32 0.15
N ASP A 92 -0.60 12.51 0.42
CA ASP A 92 -1.10 13.34 1.52
C ASP A 92 -0.69 12.75 2.87
N TYR A 93 -0.87 11.44 3.07
CA TYR A 93 -0.42 10.75 4.27
C TYR A 93 1.09 10.89 4.48
N ALA A 94 1.88 10.70 3.43
CA ALA A 94 3.33 10.79 3.51
C ALA A 94 3.79 12.18 3.94
N ARG A 95 3.18 13.24 3.41
CA ARG A 95 3.46 14.63 3.78
C ARG A 95 3.08 14.91 5.23
N ASP A 96 1.87 14.48 5.64
CA ASP A 96 1.29 14.84 6.94
C ASP A 96 1.93 14.05 8.10
N HIS A 97 2.70 12.98 7.80
CA HIS A 97 3.37 12.12 8.78
C HIS A 97 4.90 12.10 8.65
N ASP A 98 5.49 13.09 7.97
CA ASP A 98 6.95 13.22 7.79
C ASP A 98 7.61 11.92 7.31
N VAL A 99 7.05 11.34 6.25
CA VAL A 99 7.59 10.13 5.61
C VAL A 99 8.79 10.50 4.73
N ASP A 100 9.92 9.81 4.94
CA ASP A 100 11.15 10.03 4.16
C ASP A 100 11.14 9.24 2.85
N LEU A 101 10.54 8.04 2.86
CA LEU A 101 10.55 7.11 1.75
C LEU A 101 9.20 6.41 1.59
N ILE A 102 8.60 6.52 0.41
CA ILE A 102 7.44 5.72 0.01
C ILE A 102 7.94 4.50 -0.77
N MET A 103 7.56 3.30 -0.36
CA MET A 103 7.83 2.06 -1.09
C MET A 103 6.52 1.51 -1.67
N VAL A 104 6.48 1.35 -2.98
CA VAL A 104 5.27 0.91 -3.71
C VAL A 104 5.63 -0.17 -4.72
N GLY A 105 4.78 -1.20 -4.84
CA GLY A 105 4.92 -2.21 -5.89
C GLY A 105 4.73 -1.61 -7.29
N SER A 106 5.50 -2.09 -8.26
CA SER A 106 5.40 -1.62 -9.66
C SER A 106 4.06 -1.95 -10.30
N HIS A 107 3.35 -2.98 -9.82
CA HIS A 107 2.04 -3.43 -10.30
C HIS A 107 1.14 -3.69 -9.09
N GLY A 108 -0.18 -3.62 -9.29
CA GLY A 108 -1.18 -3.97 -8.31
C GLY A 108 -2.18 -4.98 -8.89
N ARG A 109 -3.41 -5.00 -8.38
CA ARG A 109 -4.48 -5.95 -8.76
C ARG A 109 -4.81 -6.00 -10.26
N GLY A 110 -4.36 -5.03 -11.07
CA GLY A 110 -4.70 -4.93 -12.49
C GLY A 110 -3.91 -5.81 -13.46
N GLY A 111 -2.88 -6.54 -13.01
CA GLY A 111 -2.16 -7.53 -13.82
C GLY A 111 -1.61 -7.05 -15.18
N MET A 112 -1.23 -5.79 -15.30
CA MET A 112 -0.74 -5.22 -16.56
C MET A 112 0.63 -5.80 -16.99
N GLU A 113 0.90 -5.73 -18.29
CA GLU A 113 2.12 -6.27 -18.89
C GLU A 113 3.41 -5.78 -18.18
N ARG A 114 4.40 -6.65 -18.14
CA ARG A 114 5.68 -6.55 -17.42
C ARG A 114 6.50 -5.26 -17.65
N TRP A 115 6.10 -4.45 -18.63
CA TRP A 115 6.81 -3.23 -19.07
C TRP A 115 6.18 -1.92 -18.56
N LEU A 116 4.97 -1.98 -17.99
CA LEU A 116 4.24 -0.79 -17.56
C LEU A 116 4.30 -0.67 -16.03
N ILE A 117 4.54 0.53 -15.55
CA ILE A 117 4.34 0.87 -14.14
C ILE A 117 2.85 1.04 -13.87
N GLY A 118 2.34 0.51 -12.75
CA GLY A 118 0.93 0.63 -12.39
C GLY A 118 0.51 2.08 -12.17
N SER A 119 -0.76 2.38 -12.44
CA SER A 119 -1.29 3.74 -12.40
C SER A 119 -1.14 4.43 -11.03
N VAL A 120 -1.21 3.68 -9.93
CA VAL A 120 -0.99 4.23 -8.58
C VAL A 120 0.48 4.56 -8.39
N ALA A 121 1.38 3.61 -8.70
CA ALA A 121 2.83 3.82 -8.58
C ALA A 121 3.31 5.00 -9.44
N GLU A 122 2.86 5.09 -10.69
CA GLU A 122 3.19 6.21 -11.58
C GLU A 122 2.77 7.56 -10.99
N ARG A 123 1.53 7.65 -10.48
CA ARG A 123 1.02 8.90 -9.90
C ARG A 123 1.74 9.26 -8.60
N VAL A 124 2.07 8.26 -7.76
CA VAL A 124 2.86 8.49 -6.55
C VAL A 124 4.24 9.05 -6.92
N VAL A 125 4.96 8.43 -7.87
CA VAL A 125 6.26 8.94 -8.35
C VAL A 125 6.17 10.37 -8.87
N ARG A 126 5.07 10.73 -9.53
CA ARG A 126 4.87 12.05 -10.11
C ARG A 126 4.55 13.15 -9.08
N HIS A 127 3.87 12.79 -8.00
CA HIS A 127 3.27 13.78 -7.09
C HIS A 127 3.82 13.75 -5.65
N ALA A 128 4.55 12.71 -5.26
CA ALA A 128 5.13 12.63 -3.93
C ALA A 128 6.19 13.72 -3.71
N THR A 129 6.22 14.27 -2.51
CA THR A 129 7.30 15.15 -2.03
C THR A 129 8.42 14.37 -1.34
N SER A 130 8.13 13.16 -0.89
CA SER A 130 9.10 12.21 -0.33
C SER A 130 9.80 11.43 -1.43
N ASN A 131 10.93 10.78 -1.11
CA ASN A 131 11.55 9.83 -2.03
C ASN A 131 10.60 8.67 -2.32
N VAL A 132 10.66 8.12 -3.54
CA VAL A 132 9.82 6.99 -3.93
C VAL A 132 10.71 5.85 -4.44
N TYR A 133 10.52 4.68 -3.87
CA TYR A 133 11.15 3.45 -4.31
C TYR A 133 10.08 2.52 -4.91
N VAL A 134 10.20 2.23 -6.20
CA VAL A 134 9.29 1.32 -6.89
C VAL A 134 9.89 -0.07 -6.91
N VAL A 135 9.28 -0.98 -6.16
CA VAL A 135 9.72 -2.39 -6.07
C VAL A 135 9.20 -3.15 -7.29
N ARG A 136 10.11 -3.79 -8.01
CA ARG A 136 9.80 -4.67 -9.15
C ARG A 136 10.09 -6.12 -8.77
N ARG A 137 9.07 -6.96 -8.81
CA ARG A 137 9.19 -8.41 -8.63
C ARG A 137 8.30 -9.15 -9.62
#